data_5b78781a5741b16ec6f58cca3b4a4888
#
_entry.id   5b78781a5741b16ec6f58cca3b4a4888
#
_cell.length_a   1.000
_cell.length_b   1.000
_cell.length_c   1.000
_cell.angle_alpha   90.00
_cell.angle_beta   90.00
_cell.angle_gamma   90.00
#
_symmetry.space_group_name_H-M   'P 1'
#
loop_
_entity.id
_entity.type
_entity.pdbx_description
1 polymer ?
#
loop_
_entity_poly.entity_id
_entity_poly.type
_entity_poly.pdbx_seq_one_letter_code
_entity_poly.pdbx_strand_id
1 'polypeptide(L)'
;MNLQLTEEQILIRDMVREFVNAEVRPIAAEIDKAHRFPVESIAPMGAAGLFGFNIGEAYGGTEADIISYVLATEEMSKVSAAHAMIMGSQCSLTGPVIEKYADEETRQRLLPGVVSGEKIGCFCLSEPGAGCDAAAQQTVAVRCGNEYVINGSKLWITAAPQGAFYIVFAMTDKSRGVKGITAFLVERDNPGISIGIPEEKMGMNGSDTCSVSFSDCVVSESARLGAEGQGFHIAMETLDGGRLSCAAIALGIAQSALDATIAYTKERIQFGKPIAANQGVQWM
;
A
#
# COMPACT_ATOMS: atom_id res chain seq x y z
N MET A 1 -9.68 -29.51 2.47
CA MET A 1 -8.92 -28.26 2.74
C MET A 1 -8.81 -28.13 4.24
N ASN A 2 -7.62 -27.98 4.80
CA ASN A 2 -7.45 -27.69 6.23
C ASN A 2 -7.50 -26.18 6.40
N LEU A 3 -8.43 -25.68 7.22
CA LEU A 3 -8.60 -24.24 7.52
C LEU A 3 -7.98 -23.84 8.88
N GLN A 4 -7.26 -24.76 9.51
CA GLN A 4 -6.58 -24.45 10.77
C GLN A 4 -5.30 -23.66 10.47
N LEU A 5 -5.10 -22.60 11.22
CA LEU A 5 -3.87 -21.82 11.18
C LEU A 5 -2.72 -22.61 11.79
N THR A 6 -1.50 -22.39 11.28
CA THR A 6 -0.28 -22.91 11.89
C THR A 6 0.05 -22.15 13.18
N GLU A 7 0.93 -22.69 14.02
CA GLU A 7 1.40 -22.01 15.23
C GLU A 7 2.08 -20.67 14.89
N GLU A 8 2.85 -20.62 13.83
CA GLU A 8 3.52 -19.41 13.36
C GLU A 8 2.51 -18.32 12.91
N GLN A 9 1.49 -18.71 12.14
CA GLN A 9 0.42 -17.80 11.70
C GLN A 9 -0.36 -17.23 12.90
N ILE A 10 -0.58 -18.06 13.93
CA ILE A 10 -1.23 -17.64 15.18
C ILE A 10 -0.34 -16.64 15.93
N LEU A 11 0.94 -16.90 16.05
CA LEU A 11 1.92 -16.01 16.71
C LEU A 11 2.01 -14.66 16.01
N ILE A 12 2.10 -14.65 14.67
CA ILE A 12 2.14 -13.40 13.89
C ILE A 12 0.84 -12.61 14.08
N ARG A 13 -0.31 -13.26 13.95
CA ARG A 13 -1.61 -12.61 14.17
C ARG A 13 -1.69 -11.96 15.56
N ASP A 14 -1.31 -12.70 16.60
CA ASP A 14 -1.43 -12.26 17.99
C ASP A 14 -0.41 -11.13 18.28
N MET A 15 0.80 -11.22 17.77
CA MET A 15 1.80 -10.13 17.82
C MET A 15 1.27 -8.85 17.18
N VAL A 16 0.71 -8.94 15.97
CA VAL A 16 0.15 -7.76 15.28
C VAL A 16 -1.02 -7.19 16.05
N ARG A 17 -1.90 -8.03 16.60
CA ARG A 17 -3.02 -7.59 17.47
C ARG A 17 -2.54 -6.82 18.69
N GLU A 18 -1.52 -7.30 19.38
CA GLU A 18 -0.91 -6.62 20.53
C GLU A 18 -0.32 -5.27 20.11
N PHE A 19 0.47 -5.25 19.06
CA PHE A 19 1.04 -4.04 18.50
C PHE A 19 -0.03 -2.99 18.15
N VAL A 20 -1.05 -3.40 17.41
CA VAL A 20 -2.13 -2.49 16.97
C VAL A 20 -2.91 -1.92 18.14
N ASN A 21 -3.16 -2.72 19.18
CA ASN A 21 -3.85 -2.25 20.38
C ASN A 21 -2.99 -1.28 21.21
N ALA A 22 -1.68 -1.48 21.26
CA ALA A 22 -0.76 -0.64 22.00
C ALA A 22 -0.43 0.67 21.29
N GLU A 23 -0.09 0.59 20.00
CA GLU A 23 0.52 1.70 19.26
C GLU A 23 -0.46 2.44 18.34
N VAL A 24 -1.44 1.74 17.74
CA VAL A 24 -2.32 2.32 16.72
C VAL A 24 -3.66 2.77 17.31
N ARG A 25 -4.28 1.93 18.14
CA ARG A 25 -5.61 2.22 18.71
C ARG A 25 -5.72 3.56 19.44
N PRO A 26 -4.73 3.98 20.24
CA PRO A 26 -4.83 5.25 20.98
C PRO A 26 -4.92 6.48 20.10
N ILE A 27 -4.38 6.42 18.88
CA ILE A 27 -4.23 7.57 17.97
C ILE A 27 -5.12 7.49 16.71
N ALA A 28 -5.66 6.30 16.39
CA ALA A 28 -6.38 6.06 15.13
C ALA A 28 -7.54 7.03 14.88
N ALA A 29 -8.36 7.30 15.91
CA ALA A 29 -9.51 8.19 15.79
C ALA A 29 -9.11 9.67 15.59
N GLU A 30 -8.02 10.10 16.23
CA GLU A 30 -7.49 11.46 16.07
C GLU A 30 -6.93 11.65 14.67
N ILE A 31 -6.11 10.70 14.19
CA ILE A 31 -5.51 10.70 12.85
C ILE A 31 -6.59 10.78 11.78
N ASP A 32 -7.63 9.95 11.86
CA ASP A 32 -8.71 9.95 10.88
C ASP A 32 -9.48 11.27 10.88
N LYS A 33 -9.79 11.81 12.08
CA LYS A 33 -10.49 13.09 12.22
C LYS A 33 -9.64 14.29 11.74
N ALA A 34 -8.33 14.25 11.98
CA ALA A 34 -7.41 15.30 11.57
C ALA A 34 -7.01 15.22 10.10
N HIS A 35 -7.36 14.14 9.40
CA HIS A 35 -6.95 13.85 8.01
C HIS A 35 -5.43 13.96 7.85
N ARG A 36 -4.66 13.38 8.78
CA ARG A 36 -3.21 13.45 8.80
C ARG A 36 -2.54 12.09 8.68
N PHE A 37 -1.40 12.06 8.03
CA PHE A 37 -0.57 10.87 7.95
C PHE A 37 0.00 10.50 9.33
N PRO A 38 0.03 9.18 9.72
CA PRO A 38 0.44 8.72 11.04
C PRO A 38 1.97 8.59 11.16
N VAL A 39 2.71 9.67 11.04
CA VAL A 39 4.19 9.66 11.04
C VAL A 39 4.79 8.98 12.27
N GLU A 40 4.16 9.12 13.44
CA GLU A 40 4.58 8.52 14.69
C GLU A 40 4.51 6.99 14.72
N SER A 41 3.65 6.39 13.88
CA SER A 41 3.48 4.93 13.82
C SER A 41 4.45 4.24 12.88
N ILE A 42 5.05 4.97 11.92
CA ILE A 42 5.82 4.36 10.83
C ILE A 42 7.07 3.64 11.35
N ALA A 43 7.88 4.30 12.17
CA ALA A 43 9.07 3.69 12.74
C ALA A 43 8.74 2.50 13.68
N PRO A 44 7.75 2.59 14.59
CA PRO A 44 7.27 1.43 15.35
C PRO A 44 6.77 0.27 14.47
N MET A 45 6.05 0.53 13.38
CA MET A 45 5.61 -0.50 12.43
C MET A 45 6.81 -1.19 11.76
N GLY A 46 7.83 -0.43 11.35
CA GLY A 46 9.07 -0.98 10.81
C GLY A 46 9.80 -1.84 11.83
N ALA A 47 9.95 -1.37 13.06
CA ALA A 47 10.60 -2.10 14.15
C ALA A 47 9.86 -3.42 14.49
N ALA A 48 8.54 -3.46 14.32
CA ALA A 48 7.74 -4.68 14.47
C ALA A 48 7.75 -5.58 13.20
N GLY A 49 8.53 -5.26 12.16
CA GLY A 49 8.64 -6.05 10.93
C GLY A 49 7.43 -5.96 9.99
N LEU A 50 6.50 -5.02 10.23
CA LEU A 50 5.21 -4.97 9.52
C LEU A 50 5.31 -4.53 8.07
N PHE A 51 6.42 -3.94 7.65
CA PHE A 51 6.69 -3.61 6.24
C PHE A 51 7.48 -4.67 5.49
N GLY A 52 7.98 -5.71 6.20
CA GLY A 52 8.87 -6.73 5.66
C GLY A 52 8.21 -8.04 5.24
N PHE A 53 6.88 -8.21 5.34
CA PHE A 53 6.21 -9.52 5.15
C PHE A 53 6.54 -10.21 3.82
N ASN A 54 6.58 -9.47 2.74
CA ASN A 54 6.80 -9.99 1.39
C ASN A 54 8.16 -9.55 0.82
N ILE A 55 9.13 -9.31 1.67
CA ILE A 55 10.51 -8.94 1.32
C ILE A 55 11.44 -9.99 1.92
N GLY A 56 12.44 -10.43 1.17
CA GLY A 56 13.37 -11.46 1.58
C GLY A 56 14.26 -11.06 2.77
N GLU A 57 14.68 -12.05 3.54
CA GLU A 57 15.55 -11.89 4.72
C GLU A 57 16.88 -11.18 4.39
N ALA A 58 17.39 -11.34 3.17
CA ALA A 58 18.60 -10.67 2.69
C ALA A 58 18.53 -9.13 2.76
N TYR A 59 17.33 -8.57 2.79
CA TYR A 59 17.07 -7.12 2.88
C TYR A 59 16.41 -6.72 4.21
N GLY A 60 16.37 -7.64 5.17
CA GLY A 60 15.79 -7.43 6.51
C GLY A 60 14.29 -7.72 6.58
N GLY A 61 13.69 -8.27 5.53
CA GLY A 61 12.30 -8.72 5.54
C GLY A 61 12.13 -10.04 6.30
N THR A 62 10.88 -10.49 6.42
CA THR A 62 10.53 -11.73 7.13
C THR A 62 10.21 -12.87 6.18
N GLU A 63 10.01 -12.60 4.89
CA GLU A 63 9.60 -13.58 3.86
C GLU A 63 8.46 -14.51 4.36
N ALA A 64 7.53 -13.94 5.13
CA ALA A 64 6.44 -14.69 5.73
C ALA A 64 5.46 -15.18 4.65
N ASP A 65 4.73 -16.26 4.97
CA ASP A 65 3.71 -16.77 4.05
C ASP A 65 2.55 -15.78 3.85
N ILE A 66 1.86 -15.93 2.72
CA ILE A 66 0.78 -15.00 2.33
C ILE A 66 -0.39 -14.97 3.32
N ILE A 67 -0.64 -16.06 4.05
CA ILE A 67 -1.72 -16.13 5.05
C ILE A 67 -1.33 -15.27 6.26
N SER A 68 -0.09 -15.35 6.72
CA SER A 68 0.45 -14.49 7.77
C SER A 68 0.31 -13.01 7.45
N TYR A 69 0.65 -12.61 6.20
CA TYR A 69 0.45 -11.25 5.73
C TYR A 69 -1.02 -10.81 5.72
N VAL A 70 -1.93 -11.69 5.25
CA VAL A 70 -3.38 -11.42 5.24
C VAL A 70 -3.92 -11.25 6.65
N LEU A 71 -3.52 -12.12 7.60
CA LEU A 71 -3.91 -12.03 9.01
C LEU A 71 -3.39 -10.72 9.66
N ALA A 72 -2.14 -10.35 9.38
CA ALA A 72 -1.57 -9.09 9.85
C ALA A 72 -2.36 -7.87 9.33
N THR A 73 -2.71 -7.89 8.05
CA THR A 73 -3.50 -6.83 7.42
C THR A 73 -4.92 -6.75 7.99
N GLU A 74 -5.57 -7.89 8.25
CA GLU A 74 -6.87 -7.96 8.90
C GLU A 74 -6.82 -7.37 10.32
N GLU A 75 -5.86 -7.80 11.16
CA GLU A 75 -5.73 -7.27 12.53
C GLU A 75 -5.45 -5.76 12.55
N MET A 76 -4.58 -5.26 11.65
CA MET A 76 -4.32 -3.83 11.51
C MET A 76 -5.60 -3.06 11.14
N SER A 77 -6.35 -3.55 10.17
CA SER A 77 -7.53 -2.87 9.65
C SER A 77 -8.74 -2.91 10.60
N LYS A 78 -8.79 -3.83 11.57
CA LYS A 78 -9.78 -3.80 12.68
C LYS A 78 -9.69 -2.52 13.50
N VAL A 79 -8.54 -1.86 13.50
CA VAL A 79 -8.31 -0.63 14.24
C VAL A 79 -8.13 0.57 13.33
N SER A 80 -7.33 0.43 12.27
CA SER A 80 -7.08 1.51 11.32
C SER A 80 -6.85 1.00 9.90
N ALA A 81 -7.84 1.17 9.05
CA ALA A 81 -7.72 0.88 7.63
C ALA A 81 -6.64 1.73 6.94
N ALA A 82 -6.39 2.95 7.42
CA ALA A 82 -5.33 3.82 6.88
C ALA A 82 -3.93 3.22 7.13
N HIS A 83 -3.64 2.75 8.34
CA HIS A 83 -2.37 2.07 8.63
C HIS A 83 -2.23 0.76 7.84
N ALA A 84 -3.31 -0.02 7.71
CA ALA A 84 -3.31 -1.23 6.90
C ALA A 84 -3.04 -0.93 5.41
N MET A 85 -3.57 0.19 4.87
CA MET A 85 -3.28 0.63 3.50
C MET A 85 -1.81 1.04 3.32
N ILE A 86 -1.24 1.78 4.26
CA ILE A 86 0.19 2.16 4.23
C ILE A 86 1.06 0.89 4.27
N MET A 87 0.79 -0.03 5.20
CA MET A 87 1.48 -1.32 5.29
C MET A 87 1.34 -2.11 3.99
N GLY A 88 0.12 -2.25 3.49
CA GLY A 88 -0.19 -2.97 2.27
C GLY A 88 0.53 -2.41 1.05
N SER A 89 0.64 -1.09 0.92
CA SER A 89 1.34 -0.46 -0.20
C SER A 89 2.83 -0.82 -0.24
N GLN A 90 3.48 -0.96 0.92
CA GLN A 90 4.88 -1.37 0.99
C GLN A 90 5.03 -2.88 0.75
N CYS A 91 4.23 -3.71 1.43
CA CYS A 91 4.36 -5.17 1.38
C CYS A 91 3.87 -5.78 0.06
N SER A 92 2.88 -5.21 -0.61
CA SER A 92 2.28 -5.84 -1.80
C SER A 92 2.51 -5.09 -3.11
N LEU A 93 2.91 -3.82 -3.05
CA LEU A 93 3.12 -3.03 -4.27
C LEU A 93 4.60 -2.65 -4.46
N THR A 94 5.17 -1.85 -3.58
CA THR A 94 6.47 -1.22 -3.85
C THR A 94 7.65 -2.12 -3.51
N GLY A 95 7.67 -2.76 -2.34
CA GLY A 95 8.74 -3.68 -1.93
C GLY A 95 8.97 -4.81 -2.93
N PRO A 96 7.96 -5.63 -3.24
CA PRO A 96 8.10 -6.74 -4.19
C PRO A 96 8.52 -6.32 -5.60
N VAL A 97 8.10 -5.14 -6.07
CA VAL A 97 8.54 -4.63 -7.38
C VAL A 97 10.02 -4.30 -7.37
N ILE A 98 10.52 -3.63 -6.33
CA ILE A 98 11.96 -3.33 -6.20
C ILE A 98 12.74 -4.64 -6.07
N GLU A 99 12.31 -5.56 -5.22
CA GLU A 99 13.02 -6.82 -5.02
C GLU A 99 13.14 -7.65 -6.28
N LYS A 100 12.06 -7.74 -7.07
CA LYS A 100 12.02 -8.60 -8.25
C LYS A 100 12.63 -7.98 -9.49
N TYR A 101 12.50 -6.65 -9.67
CA TYR A 101 12.77 -6.00 -10.95
C TYR A 101 13.89 -4.96 -10.94
N ALA A 102 14.36 -4.51 -9.77
CA ALA A 102 15.51 -3.63 -9.68
C ALA A 102 16.84 -4.42 -9.75
N ASP A 103 17.94 -3.72 -10.02
CA ASP A 103 19.28 -4.26 -9.87
C ASP A 103 19.66 -4.42 -8.38
N GLU A 104 20.71 -5.17 -8.11
CA GLU A 104 21.13 -5.48 -6.72
C GLU A 104 21.55 -4.23 -5.95
N GLU A 105 22.18 -3.26 -6.58
CA GLU A 105 22.57 -2.00 -5.95
C GLU A 105 21.33 -1.24 -5.46
N THR A 106 20.30 -1.15 -6.29
CA THR A 106 19.02 -0.52 -5.96
C THR A 106 18.28 -1.27 -4.85
N ARG A 107 18.27 -2.61 -4.87
CA ARG A 107 17.67 -3.44 -3.81
C ARG A 107 18.31 -3.16 -2.46
N GLN A 108 19.66 -3.24 -2.37
CA GLN A 108 20.41 -2.98 -1.15
C GLN A 108 20.23 -1.55 -0.62
N ARG A 109 20.04 -0.59 -1.50
CA ARG A 109 19.88 0.81 -1.15
C ARG A 109 18.46 1.15 -0.67
N LEU A 110 17.43 0.47 -1.18
CA LEU A 110 16.04 0.84 -0.90
C LEU A 110 15.35 -0.11 0.08
N LEU A 111 15.46 -1.43 -0.09
CA LEU A 111 14.65 -2.39 0.64
C LEU A 111 14.85 -2.36 2.17
N PRO A 112 16.08 -2.24 2.71
CA PRO A 112 16.23 -2.10 4.16
C PRO A 112 15.51 -0.88 4.73
N GLY A 113 15.53 0.24 4.00
CA GLY A 113 14.79 1.44 4.37
C GLY A 113 13.27 1.27 4.26
N VAL A 114 12.76 0.48 3.31
CA VAL A 114 11.34 0.13 3.22
C VAL A 114 10.94 -0.72 4.42
N VAL A 115 11.71 -1.77 4.73
CA VAL A 115 11.43 -2.68 5.86
C VAL A 115 11.43 -1.94 7.20
N SER A 116 12.37 -1.03 7.41
CA SER A 116 12.44 -0.21 8.64
C SER A 116 11.39 0.90 8.70
N GLY A 117 10.71 1.21 7.59
CA GLY A 117 9.80 2.35 7.48
C GLY A 117 10.50 3.70 7.25
N GLU A 118 11.83 3.74 7.15
CA GLU A 118 12.58 4.96 6.83
C GLU A 118 12.25 5.48 5.42
N LYS A 119 11.99 4.56 4.48
CA LYS A 119 11.67 4.88 3.09
C LYS A 119 10.28 4.36 2.74
N ILE A 120 9.40 5.26 2.35
CA ILE A 120 8.07 4.92 1.83
C ILE A 120 8.13 4.93 0.30
N GLY A 121 7.75 3.83 -0.32
CA GLY A 121 7.60 3.73 -1.76
C GLY A 121 6.19 4.09 -2.23
N CYS A 122 6.07 4.67 -3.42
CA CYS A 122 4.81 5.05 -4.04
C CYS A 122 4.63 4.33 -5.38
N PHE A 123 3.41 3.82 -5.64
CA PHE A 123 3.07 3.09 -6.86
C PHE A 123 2.25 3.98 -7.80
N CYS A 124 2.89 4.50 -8.85
CA CYS A 124 2.35 5.52 -9.73
C CYS A 124 1.84 4.92 -11.06
N LEU A 125 0.68 4.26 -11.02
CA LEU A 125 0.04 3.64 -12.20
C LEU A 125 -1.10 4.50 -12.75
N SER A 126 -2.13 4.77 -11.94
CA SER A 126 -3.37 5.43 -12.37
C SER A 126 -3.16 6.85 -12.87
N GLU A 127 -3.97 7.25 -13.85
CA GLU A 127 -3.99 8.60 -14.41
C GLU A 127 -5.42 9.16 -14.45
N PRO A 128 -5.62 10.46 -14.63
CA PRO A 128 -6.97 11.04 -14.72
C PRO A 128 -7.86 10.38 -15.77
N GLY A 129 -7.29 9.93 -16.89
CA GLY A 129 -7.99 9.25 -17.98
C GLY A 129 -7.81 7.73 -18.01
N ALA A 130 -7.04 7.14 -17.10
CA ALA A 130 -6.68 5.72 -17.10
C ALA A 130 -6.67 5.15 -15.68
N GLY A 131 -7.85 4.76 -15.20
CA GLY A 131 -8.04 4.06 -13.93
C GLY A 131 -8.13 2.55 -14.16
N CYS A 132 -9.37 2.01 -14.30
CA CYS A 132 -9.57 0.59 -14.59
C CYS A 132 -8.93 0.17 -15.93
N ASP A 133 -8.95 1.04 -16.93
CA ASP A 133 -8.21 0.85 -18.19
C ASP A 133 -6.79 1.43 -18.05
N ALA A 134 -5.94 0.77 -17.27
CA ALA A 134 -4.56 1.19 -17.05
C ALA A 134 -3.70 1.12 -18.33
N ALA A 135 -4.15 0.42 -19.37
CA ALA A 135 -3.49 0.36 -20.66
C ALA A 135 -3.60 1.68 -21.45
N ALA A 136 -4.62 2.49 -21.17
CA ALA A 136 -4.88 3.78 -21.84
C ALA A 136 -4.04 4.93 -21.28
N GLN A 137 -3.03 4.68 -20.45
CA GLN A 137 -2.20 5.71 -19.84
C GLN A 137 -1.49 6.60 -20.88
N GLN A 138 -1.33 7.88 -20.55
CA GLN A 138 -0.77 8.91 -21.41
C GLN A 138 0.61 9.41 -20.98
N THR A 139 1.04 9.15 -19.74
CA THR A 139 2.41 9.45 -19.28
C THR A 139 3.41 8.80 -20.23
N VAL A 140 4.36 9.58 -20.73
CA VAL A 140 5.38 9.12 -21.69
C VAL A 140 6.77 9.15 -21.07
N ALA A 141 7.64 8.26 -21.54
CA ALA A 141 9.07 8.27 -21.26
C ALA A 141 9.83 8.22 -22.57
N VAL A 142 10.47 9.31 -22.94
CA VAL A 142 11.23 9.44 -24.20
C VAL A 142 12.69 9.13 -23.91
N ARG A 143 13.25 8.18 -24.66
CA ARG A 143 14.67 7.82 -24.53
C ARG A 143 15.57 8.89 -25.15
N CYS A 144 16.55 9.38 -24.38
CA CYS A 144 17.57 10.34 -24.78
C CYS A 144 18.97 9.78 -24.43
N GLY A 145 19.56 9.00 -25.34
CA GLY A 145 20.83 8.32 -25.05
C GLY A 145 20.69 7.25 -23.96
N ASN A 146 21.38 7.43 -22.84
CA ASN A 146 21.37 6.54 -21.67
C ASN A 146 20.38 7.03 -20.59
N GLU A 147 19.46 7.92 -20.93
CA GLU A 147 18.47 8.48 -20.03
C GLU A 147 17.06 8.39 -20.63
N TYR A 148 16.06 8.56 -19.78
CA TYR A 148 14.67 8.75 -20.18
C TYR A 148 14.15 10.05 -19.59
N VAL A 149 13.35 10.77 -20.37
CA VAL A 149 12.64 11.99 -19.95
C VAL A 149 11.18 11.64 -19.80
N ILE A 150 10.69 11.66 -18.55
CA ILE A 150 9.31 11.30 -18.20
C ILE A 150 8.48 12.58 -18.12
N ASN A 151 7.32 12.57 -18.82
CA ASN A 151 6.33 13.64 -18.81
C ASN A 151 4.92 13.06 -18.66
N GLY A 152 4.15 13.59 -17.73
CA GLY A 152 2.77 13.15 -17.48
C GLY A 152 2.29 13.42 -16.07
N SER A 153 1.13 12.87 -15.73
CA SER A 153 0.53 13.03 -14.40
C SER A 153 -0.13 11.73 -13.96
N LYS A 154 0.11 11.37 -12.71
CA LYS A 154 -0.51 10.23 -12.03
C LYS A 154 -1.49 10.70 -10.98
N LEU A 155 -2.52 9.91 -10.71
CA LEU A 155 -3.59 10.25 -9.79
C LEU A 155 -3.80 9.13 -8.77
N TRP A 156 -4.31 9.49 -7.60
CA TRP A 156 -4.61 8.55 -6.52
C TRP A 156 -3.36 7.84 -5.95
N ILE A 157 -2.24 8.56 -5.86
CA ILE A 157 -0.98 7.97 -5.38
C ILE A 157 -0.94 8.01 -3.86
N THR A 158 -0.97 6.81 -3.26
CA THR A 158 -0.91 6.60 -1.82
C THR A 158 0.43 7.04 -1.25
N ALA A 159 0.39 7.77 -0.12
CA ALA A 159 1.54 8.28 0.62
C ALA A 159 2.52 9.13 -0.21
N ALA A 160 2.05 9.77 -1.30
CA ALA A 160 2.91 10.53 -2.17
C ALA A 160 3.69 11.68 -1.47
N PRO A 161 3.13 12.43 -0.50
CA PRO A 161 3.89 13.43 0.23
C PRO A 161 5.05 12.87 1.06
N GLN A 162 4.93 11.63 1.54
CA GLN A 162 5.93 10.94 2.35
C GLN A 162 6.87 10.05 1.51
N GLY A 163 6.58 9.90 0.21
CA GLY A 163 7.33 9.05 -0.70
C GLY A 163 8.82 9.41 -0.77
N ALA A 164 9.68 8.42 -0.54
CA ALA A 164 11.11 8.51 -0.78
C ALA A 164 11.45 8.17 -2.24
N PHE A 165 10.64 7.34 -2.88
CA PHE A 165 10.74 6.96 -4.28
C PHE A 165 9.37 6.61 -4.87
N TYR A 166 9.29 6.67 -6.21
CA TYR A 166 8.07 6.46 -6.98
C TYR A 166 8.33 5.43 -8.08
N ILE A 167 7.52 4.37 -8.13
CA ILE A 167 7.50 3.41 -9.23
C ILE A 167 6.52 3.94 -10.26
N VAL A 168 7.05 4.42 -11.39
CA VAL A 168 6.29 5.14 -12.42
C VAL A 168 6.15 4.29 -13.67
N PHE A 169 4.92 4.07 -14.09
CA PHE A 169 4.63 3.40 -15.36
C PHE A 169 4.42 4.44 -16.45
N ALA A 170 5.20 4.34 -17.53
CA ALA A 170 5.15 5.30 -18.62
C ALA A 170 5.27 4.61 -19.98
N MET A 171 4.67 5.21 -21.00
CA MET A 171 4.69 4.74 -22.36
C MET A 171 6.03 5.11 -23.03
N THR A 172 6.83 4.11 -23.40
CA THR A 172 8.07 4.27 -24.16
C THR A 172 7.85 4.09 -25.67
N ASP A 173 6.85 3.27 -26.06
CA ASP A 173 6.53 3.03 -27.47
C ASP A 173 5.02 2.82 -27.68
N LYS A 174 4.31 3.86 -28.13
CA LYS A 174 2.86 3.81 -28.38
C LYS A 174 2.46 2.79 -29.45
N SER A 175 3.34 2.47 -30.39
CA SER A 175 3.03 1.53 -31.48
C SER A 175 2.85 0.09 -31.00
N ARG A 176 3.38 -0.24 -29.81
CA ARG A 176 3.36 -1.58 -29.21
C ARG A 176 2.21 -1.80 -28.21
N GLY A 177 1.31 -0.80 -28.04
CA GLY A 177 0.20 -0.88 -27.08
C GLY A 177 0.73 -1.17 -25.67
N VAL A 178 0.13 -2.11 -24.95
CA VAL A 178 0.54 -2.49 -23.56
C VAL A 178 2.00 -2.92 -23.45
N LYS A 179 2.58 -3.48 -24.53
CA LYS A 179 4.00 -3.87 -24.58
C LYS A 179 4.93 -2.68 -24.79
N GLY A 180 4.41 -1.48 -24.91
CA GLY A 180 5.18 -0.24 -24.94
C GLY A 180 5.25 0.47 -23.58
N ILE A 181 4.62 -0.08 -22.55
CA ILE A 181 4.66 0.47 -21.18
C ILE A 181 5.89 -0.06 -20.44
N THR A 182 6.66 0.83 -19.84
CA THR A 182 7.87 0.53 -19.07
C THR A 182 7.73 1.07 -17.65
N ALA A 183 8.31 0.39 -16.67
CA ALA A 183 8.34 0.82 -15.28
C ALA A 183 9.69 1.48 -14.96
N PHE A 184 9.66 2.57 -14.20
CA PHE A 184 10.82 3.35 -13.80
C PHE A 184 10.79 3.64 -12.30
N LEU A 185 11.96 3.65 -11.69
CA LEU A 185 12.20 4.18 -10.36
C LEU A 185 12.53 5.67 -10.47
N VAL A 186 11.81 6.51 -9.74
CA VAL A 186 12.09 7.95 -9.67
C VAL A 186 12.28 8.33 -8.20
N GLU A 187 13.39 8.94 -7.86
CA GLU A 187 13.71 9.37 -6.49
C GLU A 187 12.98 10.67 -6.15
N ARG A 188 12.74 10.89 -4.87
CA ARG A 188 12.04 12.08 -4.36
C ARG A 188 12.70 13.41 -4.71
N ASP A 189 14.02 13.44 -4.76
CA ASP A 189 14.83 14.63 -5.03
C ASP A 189 14.94 14.99 -6.50
N ASN A 190 14.33 14.20 -7.40
CA ASN A 190 14.29 14.51 -8.82
C ASN A 190 13.53 15.83 -9.03
N PRO A 191 14.17 16.85 -9.67
CA PRO A 191 13.55 18.18 -9.83
C PRO A 191 12.32 18.18 -10.75
N GLY A 192 12.12 17.12 -11.54
CA GLY A 192 10.97 16.96 -12.41
C GLY A 192 9.70 16.45 -11.72
N ILE A 193 9.71 16.18 -10.39
CA ILE A 193 8.53 15.72 -9.65
C ILE A 193 7.80 16.88 -9.00
N SER A 194 6.48 16.88 -9.11
CA SER A 194 5.60 17.75 -8.34
C SER A 194 4.48 16.91 -7.71
N ILE A 195 4.23 17.11 -6.41
CA ILE A 195 3.22 16.40 -5.65
C ILE A 195 2.07 17.37 -5.35
N GLY A 196 0.86 16.93 -5.69
CA GLY A 196 -0.37 17.67 -5.41
C GLY A 196 -0.74 17.66 -3.93
N ILE A 197 -1.80 18.37 -3.61
CA ILE A 197 -2.40 18.36 -2.28
C ILE A 197 -3.12 17.02 -2.04
N PRO A 198 -3.23 16.56 -0.77
CA PRO A 198 -4.03 15.39 -0.44
C PRO A 198 -5.50 15.56 -0.82
N GLU A 199 -6.07 14.50 -1.39
CA GLU A 199 -7.47 14.45 -1.79
C GLU A 199 -8.40 14.34 -0.58
N GLU A 200 -9.55 15.01 -0.63
CA GLU A 200 -10.65 14.78 0.30
C GLU A 200 -11.33 13.45 -0.01
N LYS A 201 -11.39 12.54 0.96
CA LYS A 201 -11.89 11.17 0.78
C LYS A 201 -13.06 10.87 1.72
N MET A 202 -13.85 9.85 1.39
CA MET A 202 -14.95 9.36 2.23
C MET A 202 -14.47 8.62 3.48
N GLY A 203 -13.20 8.21 3.54
CA GLY A 203 -12.60 7.47 4.64
C GLY A 203 -11.13 7.19 4.40
N MET A 204 -10.50 6.45 5.33
CA MET A 204 -9.06 6.16 5.33
C MET A 204 -8.23 7.47 5.29
N ASN A 205 -8.71 8.48 6.01
CA ASN A 205 -8.19 9.84 5.94
C ASN A 205 -6.72 9.94 6.40
N GLY A 206 -6.27 9.01 7.23
CA GLY A 206 -4.86 8.91 7.64
C GLY A 206 -3.92 8.35 6.57
N SER A 207 -4.42 7.97 5.40
CA SER A 207 -3.59 7.54 4.27
C SER A 207 -3.65 8.59 3.18
N ASP A 208 -2.66 9.49 3.12
CA ASP A 208 -2.59 10.53 2.10
C ASP A 208 -2.67 9.93 0.70
N THR A 209 -3.42 10.59 -0.16
CA THR A 209 -3.59 10.20 -1.56
C THR A 209 -3.54 11.46 -2.41
N CYS A 210 -2.56 11.56 -3.31
CA CYS A 210 -2.32 12.78 -4.09
C CYS A 210 -2.17 12.48 -5.58
N SER A 211 -2.23 13.54 -6.38
CA SER A 211 -1.66 13.53 -7.72
C SER A 211 -0.13 13.66 -7.66
N VAL A 212 0.56 13.07 -8.65
CA VAL A 212 2.01 13.24 -8.86
C VAL A 212 2.23 13.58 -10.32
N SER A 213 2.85 14.72 -10.59
CA SER A 213 3.15 15.19 -11.94
C SER A 213 4.65 15.10 -12.22
N PHE A 214 4.96 14.77 -13.45
CA PHE A 214 6.32 14.64 -13.99
C PHE A 214 6.47 15.62 -15.13
N SER A 215 7.44 16.54 -15.02
CA SER A 215 7.76 17.55 -16.04
C SER A 215 9.26 17.52 -16.30
N ASP A 216 9.62 17.09 -17.50
CA ASP A 216 11.02 16.87 -17.90
C ASP A 216 11.82 16.10 -16.83
N CYS A 217 11.17 15.08 -16.26
CA CYS A 217 11.73 14.27 -15.19
C CYS A 217 12.75 13.30 -15.80
N VAL A 218 14.03 13.62 -15.66
CA VAL A 218 15.13 12.83 -16.22
C VAL A 218 15.51 11.71 -15.28
N VAL A 219 15.57 10.49 -15.79
CA VAL A 219 16.05 9.31 -15.07
C VAL A 219 17.08 8.54 -15.90
N SER A 220 18.05 7.93 -15.24
CA SER A 220 19.04 7.05 -15.88
C SER A 220 18.39 5.80 -16.48
N GLU A 221 19.00 5.20 -17.48
CA GLU A 221 18.58 3.88 -17.99
C GLU A 221 18.59 2.80 -16.89
N SER A 222 19.47 2.90 -15.91
CA SER A 222 19.53 1.99 -14.76
C SER A 222 18.32 2.13 -13.80
N ALA A 223 17.59 3.23 -13.87
CA ALA A 223 16.35 3.41 -13.11
C ALA A 223 15.16 2.62 -13.68
N ARG A 224 15.33 1.94 -14.81
CA ARG A 224 14.30 1.07 -15.38
C ARG A 224 14.15 -0.19 -14.54
N LEU A 225 12.91 -0.51 -14.18
CA LEU A 225 12.54 -1.73 -13.48
C LEU A 225 12.15 -2.80 -14.49
N GLY A 226 12.92 -3.87 -14.56
CA GLY A 226 12.77 -4.92 -15.57
C GLY A 226 13.17 -4.46 -16.98
N ALA A 227 12.68 -5.16 -17.99
CA ALA A 227 12.95 -4.85 -19.40
C ALA A 227 12.03 -3.74 -19.93
N GLU A 228 12.50 -3.00 -20.96
CA GLU A 228 11.65 -2.05 -21.69
C GLU A 228 10.43 -2.74 -22.28
N GLY A 229 9.24 -2.16 -22.08
CA GLY A 229 7.97 -2.73 -22.49
C GLY A 229 7.40 -3.80 -21.54
N GLN A 230 8.03 -4.07 -20.42
CA GLN A 230 7.56 -5.02 -19.41
C GLN A 230 6.65 -4.37 -18.34
N GLY A 231 6.52 -3.05 -18.32
CA GLY A 231 5.84 -2.32 -17.26
C GLY A 231 4.39 -2.73 -17.02
N PHE A 232 3.61 -2.99 -18.08
CA PHE A 232 2.23 -3.44 -17.89
C PHE A 232 2.14 -4.82 -17.23
N HIS A 233 3.03 -5.74 -17.57
CA HIS A 233 3.13 -7.04 -16.90
C HIS A 233 3.48 -6.87 -15.42
N ILE A 234 4.48 -6.05 -15.11
CA ILE A 234 4.87 -5.72 -13.73
C ILE A 234 3.69 -5.15 -12.95
N ALA A 235 2.95 -4.21 -13.53
CA ALA A 235 1.78 -3.62 -12.88
C ALA A 235 0.70 -4.66 -12.57
N MET A 236 0.35 -5.53 -13.51
CA MET A 236 -0.71 -6.52 -13.34
C MET A 236 -0.32 -7.58 -12.30
N GLU A 237 0.89 -8.10 -12.36
CA GLU A 237 1.40 -9.06 -11.37
C GLU A 237 1.41 -8.46 -9.96
N THR A 238 1.85 -7.21 -9.83
CA THR A 238 1.87 -6.51 -8.55
C THR A 238 0.46 -6.30 -7.98
N LEU A 239 -0.50 -5.95 -8.83
CA LEU A 239 -1.88 -5.74 -8.41
C LEU A 239 -2.57 -7.01 -7.92
N ASP A 240 -2.13 -8.20 -8.34
CA ASP A 240 -2.68 -9.47 -7.81
C ASP A 240 -2.41 -9.59 -6.30
N GLY A 241 -1.21 -9.25 -5.84
CA GLY A 241 -0.89 -9.12 -4.40
C GLY A 241 -1.70 -8.01 -3.71
N GLY A 242 -1.83 -6.85 -4.36
CA GLY A 242 -2.61 -5.72 -3.86
C GLY A 242 -4.09 -6.03 -3.62
N ARG A 243 -4.69 -6.91 -4.43
CA ARG A 243 -6.09 -7.34 -4.25
C ARG A 243 -6.29 -8.12 -2.94
N LEU A 244 -5.32 -8.95 -2.54
CA LEU A 244 -5.37 -9.66 -1.27
C LEU A 244 -5.33 -8.68 -0.09
N SER A 245 -4.49 -7.66 -0.15
CA SER A 245 -4.46 -6.59 0.85
C SER A 245 -5.81 -5.90 0.98
N CYS A 246 -6.40 -5.47 -0.13
CA CYS A 246 -7.70 -4.80 -0.12
C CYS A 246 -8.81 -5.69 0.45
N ALA A 247 -8.82 -6.99 0.13
CA ALA A 247 -9.78 -7.94 0.68
C ALA A 247 -9.60 -8.11 2.19
N ALA A 248 -8.37 -8.23 2.67
CA ALA A 248 -8.06 -8.32 4.10
C ALA A 248 -8.45 -7.05 4.87
N ILE A 249 -8.20 -5.87 4.30
CA ILE A 249 -8.62 -4.58 4.87
C ILE A 249 -10.14 -4.53 5.01
N ALA A 250 -10.88 -4.89 3.96
CA ALA A 250 -12.34 -4.90 3.99
C ALA A 250 -12.89 -5.89 5.04
N LEU A 251 -12.26 -7.08 5.16
CA LEU A 251 -12.62 -8.08 6.15
C LEU A 251 -12.41 -7.57 7.57
N GLY A 252 -11.26 -6.95 7.87
CA GLY A 252 -10.98 -6.42 9.21
C GLY A 252 -11.94 -5.27 9.59
N ILE A 253 -12.28 -4.36 8.67
CA ILE A 253 -13.30 -3.33 8.89
C ILE A 253 -14.65 -3.98 9.21
N ALA A 254 -15.07 -4.98 8.43
CA ALA A 254 -16.33 -5.69 8.64
C ALA A 254 -16.36 -6.41 10.00
N GLN A 255 -15.27 -7.09 10.38
CA GLN A 255 -15.15 -7.76 11.68
C GLN A 255 -15.21 -6.76 12.84
N SER A 256 -14.51 -5.64 12.73
CA SER A 256 -14.54 -4.59 13.76
C SER A 256 -15.94 -3.98 13.93
N ALA A 257 -16.65 -3.74 12.83
CA ALA A 257 -18.03 -3.25 12.86
C ALA A 257 -18.97 -4.27 13.51
N LEU A 258 -18.81 -5.56 13.20
CA LEU A 258 -19.59 -6.64 13.82
C LEU A 258 -19.33 -6.73 15.33
N ASP A 259 -18.06 -6.73 15.75
CA ASP A 259 -17.68 -6.80 17.15
C ASP A 259 -18.26 -5.62 17.96
N ALA A 260 -18.14 -4.40 17.41
CA ALA A 260 -18.72 -3.19 18.03
C ALA A 260 -20.25 -3.26 18.09
N THR A 261 -20.90 -3.78 17.05
CA THR A 261 -22.36 -3.98 17.02
C THR A 261 -22.80 -4.98 18.07
N ILE A 262 -22.13 -6.11 18.20
CA ILE A 262 -22.43 -7.14 19.20
C ILE A 262 -22.30 -6.57 20.62
N ALA A 263 -21.23 -5.84 20.90
CA ALA A 263 -21.00 -5.19 22.18
C ALA A 263 -22.13 -4.18 22.50
N TYR A 264 -22.37 -3.25 21.59
CA TYR A 264 -23.38 -2.22 21.74
C TYR A 264 -24.79 -2.78 21.93
N THR A 265 -25.20 -3.78 21.18
CA THR A 265 -26.55 -4.35 21.26
C THR A 265 -26.79 -5.07 22.57
N LYS A 266 -25.75 -5.59 23.23
CA LYS A 266 -25.85 -6.21 24.59
C LYS A 266 -25.97 -5.16 25.69
N GLU A 267 -25.44 -3.95 25.49
CA GLU A 267 -25.43 -2.87 26.49
C GLU A 267 -26.63 -1.93 26.35
N ARG A 268 -27.04 -1.62 25.09
CA ARG A 268 -28.13 -0.68 24.82
C ARG A 268 -29.47 -1.23 25.30
N ILE A 269 -30.08 -0.56 26.28
CA ILE A 269 -31.40 -0.91 26.82
C ILE A 269 -32.51 -0.12 26.15
N GLN A 270 -33.52 -0.79 25.66
CA GLN A 270 -34.80 -0.22 25.19
C GLN A 270 -35.96 -1.15 25.66
N PHE A 271 -37.09 -0.55 26.01
CA PHE A 271 -38.26 -1.30 26.56
C PHE A 271 -37.87 -2.24 27.70
N GLY A 272 -36.94 -1.82 28.58
CA GLY A 272 -36.50 -2.55 29.77
C GLY A 272 -35.60 -3.75 29.53
N LYS A 273 -35.10 -3.96 28.33
CA LYS A 273 -34.18 -5.08 27.96
C LYS A 273 -33.11 -4.65 26.95
N PRO A 274 -31.98 -5.39 26.88
CA PRO A 274 -31.00 -5.18 25.82
C PRO A 274 -31.65 -5.34 24.44
N ILE A 275 -31.24 -4.50 23.46
CA ILE A 275 -31.80 -4.60 22.11
C ILE A 275 -31.39 -5.93 21.41
N ALA A 276 -30.32 -6.58 21.86
CA ALA A 276 -29.93 -7.94 21.44
C ALA A 276 -31.01 -8.99 21.74
N ALA A 277 -32.00 -8.72 22.65
CA ALA A 277 -33.11 -9.63 22.92
C ALA A 277 -34.18 -9.64 21.81
N ASN A 278 -34.10 -8.73 20.83
CA ASN A 278 -35.02 -8.68 19.71
C ASN A 278 -34.58 -9.63 18.59
N GLN A 279 -35.49 -10.50 18.14
CA GLN A 279 -35.19 -11.52 17.10
C GLN A 279 -34.58 -10.93 15.81
N GLY A 280 -35.10 -9.77 15.35
CA GLY A 280 -34.59 -9.11 14.16
C GLY A 280 -33.08 -8.73 14.26
N VAL A 281 -32.63 -8.36 15.49
CA VAL A 281 -31.18 -8.08 15.75
C VAL A 281 -30.36 -9.35 15.81
N GLN A 282 -30.95 -10.44 16.40
CA GLN A 282 -30.26 -11.73 16.53
C GLN A 282 -30.02 -12.43 15.18
N TRP A 283 -30.92 -12.22 14.22
CA TRP A 283 -30.83 -12.87 12.90
C TRP A 283 -29.85 -12.17 11.96
N MET A 284 -29.55 -10.89 12.17
CA MET A 284 -28.51 -10.17 11.45
C MET A 284 -27.11 -10.61 11.86
#